data_7d587d6b258f04f3045266f16751bc18
#
_entry.id   7d587d6b258f04f3045266f16751bc18
#
_cell.length_a   1.000
_cell.length_b   1.000
_cell.length_c   1.000
_cell.angle_alpha   90.00
_cell.angle_beta   90.00
_cell.angle_gamma   90.00
#
_symmetry.space_group_name_H-M   'P 1'
#
loop_
_entity.id
_entity.type
_entity.pdbx_description
1 polymer ?
#
loop_
_entity_poly.entity_id
_entity_poly.type
_entity_poly.pdbx_seq_one_letter_code
_entity_poly.pdbx_strand_id
1 'polypeptide(L)'
;MPTINQLVRKGRKTTTTKSTSPALQHGYNSMKKKTTDRRSPQKRGVCTVVKTVTPKKPNSALRKVARVRLSNGYEVTSYIPGIGHNLQEHSVVLIRGGRVKDLPGVRYHIIRGTLDTAGVKDRMQARSKYGAKRPKK
;
A
#
# COMPACT_ATOMS: atom_id res chain seq x y z
N MET A 1 -29.96 17.53 22.32
CA MET A 1 -30.43 16.75 21.15
C MET A 1 -31.25 17.67 20.23
N PRO A 2 -30.91 17.64 18.93
CA PRO A 2 -31.68 18.43 17.97
C PRO A 2 -33.07 17.84 17.72
N THR A 3 -34.04 18.70 17.46
CA THR A 3 -35.39 18.29 17.11
C THR A 3 -35.46 17.88 15.64
N ILE A 4 -36.53 17.19 15.26
CA ILE A 4 -36.74 16.76 13.86
C ILE A 4 -36.80 17.99 12.94
N ASN A 5 -37.43 19.07 13.35
CA ASN A 5 -37.49 20.30 12.57
C ASN A 5 -36.11 20.93 12.35
N GLN A 6 -35.24 20.88 13.36
CA GLN A 6 -33.89 21.39 13.25
C GLN A 6 -33.06 20.55 12.26
N LEU A 7 -33.25 19.24 12.25
CA LEU A 7 -32.56 18.35 11.29
C LEU A 7 -33.06 18.54 9.85
N VAL A 8 -34.34 18.89 9.68
CA VAL A 8 -34.89 19.20 8.36
C VAL A 8 -34.31 20.50 7.80
N ARG A 9 -34.18 21.52 8.66
CA ARG A 9 -33.62 22.83 8.27
C ARG A 9 -32.11 22.75 8.01
N LYS A 10 -31.36 22.14 8.93
CA LYS A 10 -29.91 22.02 8.89
C LYS A 10 -29.56 20.56 9.10
N GLY A 11 -29.63 19.79 8.02
CA GLY A 11 -29.26 18.37 8.06
C GLY A 11 -27.82 18.17 8.52
N ARG A 12 -27.57 16.99 9.03
CA ARG A 12 -26.20 16.60 9.42
C ARG A 12 -25.35 16.48 8.17
N LYS A 13 -24.17 17.09 8.22
CA LYS A 13 -23.19 16.97 7.16
C LYS A 13 -22.21 15.87 7.52
N THR A 14 -21.96 14.99 6.57
CA THR A 14 -20.91 13.98 6.74
C THR A 14 -19.57 14.67 6.69
N THR A 15 -18.67 14.29 7.61
CA THR A 15 -17.32 14.81 7.59
C THR A 15 -16.54 14.13 6.45
N THR A 16 -15.79 14.93 5.70
CA THR A 16 -14.90 14.38 4.68
C THR A 16 -13.60 13.96 5.32
N THR A 17 -13.13 12.77 4.97
CA THR A 17 -11.86 12.26 5.48
C THR A 17 -10.82 12.27 4.36
N LYS A 18 -9.59 12.62 4.72
CA LYS A 18 -8.47 12.54 3.79
C LYS A 18 -8.05 11.08 3.60
N SER A 19 -7.55 10.77 2.41
CA SER A 19 -6.99 9.45 2.15
C SER A 19 -5.81 9.17 3.07
N THR A 20 -5.74 7.95 3.60
CA THR A 20 -4.59 7.47 4.38
C THR A 20 -3.40 7.10 3.48
N SER A 21 -3.57 7.14 2.16
CA SER A 21 -2.53 6.81 1.18
C SER A 21 -2.23 8.00 0.27
N PRO A 22 -1.65 9.10 0.82
CA PRO A 22 -1.47 10.33 0.04
C PRO A 22 -0.55 10.17 -1.17
N ALA A 23 0.39 9.24 -1.13
CA ALA A 23 1.30 9.02 -2.25
C ALA A 23 0.60 8.49 -3.50
N LEU A 24 -0.58 7.86 -3.34
CA LEU A 24 -1.36 7.34 -4.46
C LEU A 24 -2.30 8.39 -5.07
N GLN A 25 -2.40 9.57 -4.46
CA GLN A 25 -3.31 10.63 -4.89
C GLN A 25 -2.69 11.57 -5.93
N HIS A 26 -1.38 11.48 -6.14
CA HIS A 26 -0.65 12.39 -7.01
C HIS A 26 0.10 11.65 -8.11
N GLY A 27 0.17 12.27 -9.28
CA GLY A 27 1.01 11.83 -10.38
C GLY A 27 2.01 12.91 -10.73
N TYR A 28 2.80 12.68 -11.76
CA TYR A 28 3.79 13.64 -12.21
C TYR A 28 3.80 13.69 -13.75
N ASN A 29 3.71 14.89 -14.29
CA ASN A 29 3.81 15.10 -15.74
C ASN A 29 5.24 15.53 -16.06
N SER A 30 6.02 14.63 -16.65
CA SER A 30 7.43 14.87 -16.98
C SER A 30 7.61 15.92 -18.06
N MET A 31 6.65 16.05 -18.97
CA MET A 31 6.69 17.04 -20.05
C MET A 31 6.56 18.46 -19.52
N LYS A 32 5.62 18.67 -18.59
CA LYS A 32 5.36 19.98 -17.98
C LYS A 32 6.11 20.17 -16.66
N LYS A 33 6.79 19.14 -16.16
CA LYS A 33 7.52 19.14 -14.88
C LYS A 33 6.66 19.59 -13.69
N LYS A 34 5.40 19.20 -13.70
CA LYS A 34 4.44 19.54 -12.64
C LYS A 34 3.82 18.29 -12.07
N THR A 35 3.49 18.35 -10.77
CA THR A 35 2.69 17.30 -10.15
C THR A 35 1.24 17.42 -10.60
N THR A 36 0.58 16.27 -10.75
CA THR A 36 -0.83 16.23 -11.12
C THR A 36 -1.63 15.60 -9.99
N ASP A 37 -2.87 16.05 -9.80
CA ASP A 37 -3.78 15.48 -8.80
C ASP A 37 -4.57 14.33 -9.45
N ARG A 38 -3.90 13.20 -9.60
CA ARG A 38 -4.51 12.02 -10.22
C ARG A 38 -4.53 10.86 -9.24
N ARG A 39 -5.74 10.47 -8.86
CA ARG A 39 -5.94 9.34 -7.97
C ARG A 39 -5.75 8.03 -8.73
N SER A 40 -5.08 7.09 -8.11
CA SER A 40 -4.91 5.76 -8.67
C SER A 40 -4.88 4.73 -7.55
N PRO A 41 -5.42 3.51 -7.80
CA PRO A 41 -5.43 2.47 -6.76
C PRO A 41 -4.06 1.87 -6.49
N GLN A 42 -3.17 1.89 -7.48
CA GLN A 42 -1.81 1.37 -7.35
C GLN A 42 -0.82 2.29 -8.05
N LYS A 43 0.44 2.19 -7.63
CA LYS A 43 1.55 2.89 -8.27
C LYS A 43 2.76 1.95 -8.37
N ARG A 44 3.48 2.08 -9.47
CA ARG A 44 4.73 1.36 -9.65
C ARG A 44 5.87 2.11 -8.97
N GLY A 45 6.81 1.36 -8.44
CA GLY A 45 8.00 1.94 -7.83
C GLY A 45 9.17 0.98 -7.86
N VAL A 46 10.31 1.49 -7.41
CA VAL A 46 11.56 0.72 -7.33
C VAL A 46 11.98 0.63 -5.87
N CYS A 47 12.32 -0.57 -5.41
CA CYS A 47 12.79 -0.77 -4.04
C CYS A 47 14.16 -0.13 -3.86
N THR A 48 14.31 0.73 -2.87
CA THR A 48 15.61 1.33 -2.51
C THR A 48 16.28 0.58 -1.38
N VAL A 49 15.49 0.11 -0.39
CA VAL A 49 15.99 -0.69 0.73
C VAL A 49 14.95 -1.78 1.03
N VAL A 50 15.42 -2.99 1.28
CA VAL A 50 14.57 -4.10 1.75
C VAL A 50 15.11 -4.54 3.11
N LYS A 51 14.26 -4.50 4.14
CA LYS A 51 14.69 -4.81 5.51
C LYS A 51 13.55 -5.43 6.32
N THR A 52 13.89 -5.87 7.52
CA THR A 52 12.91 -6.35 8.49
C THR A 52 12.79 -5.31 9.60
N VAL A 53 11.59 -5.17 10.15
CA VAL A 53 11.33 -4.30 11.29
C VAL A 53 10.51 -5.04 12.34
N THR A 54 10.66 -4.62 13.60
CA THR A 54 9.85 -5.16 14.68
C THR A 54 8.55 -4.39 14.77
N PRO A 55 7.42 -5.08 15.06
CA PRO A 55 6.16 -4.38 15.23
C PRO A 55 6.08 -3.66 16.56
N LYS A 56 5.08 -2.83 16.67
CA LYS A 56 4.75 -2.10 17.88
C LYS A 56 4.27 -3.08 18.97
N LYS A 57 4.59 -2.79 20.24
CA LYS A 57 4.10 -3.56 21.39
C LYS A 57 2.55 -3.63 21.37
N PRO A 58 1.91 -4.75 21.76
CA PRO A 58 2.49 -5.93 22.40
C PRO A 58 2.98 -7.03 21.44
N ASN A 59 3.00 -6.77 20.15
CA ASN A 59 3.37 -7.78 19.16
C ASN A 59 4.89 -7.89 19.01
N SER A 60 5.35 -9.08 18.60
CA SER A 60 6.76 -9.36 18.35
C SER A 60 6.89 -10.25 17.13
N ALA A 61 7.70 -9.86 16.19
CA ALA A 61 7.98 -10.61 14.95
C ALA A 61 9.06 -9.88 14.15
N LEU A 62 9.47 -10.46 13.06
CA LEU A 62 10.29 -9.79 12.06
C LEU A 62 9.42 -9.53 10.83
N ARG A 63 8.91 -8.32 10.74
CA ARG A 63 8.06 -7.91 9.61
C ARG A 63 8.93 -7.45 8.45
N LYS A 64 8.63 -7.95 7.25
CA LYS A 64 9.39 -7.62 6.05
C LYS A 64 8.79 -6.39 5.40
N VAL A 65 9.61 -5.36 5.21
CA VAL A 65 9.20 -4.10 4.58
C VAL A 65 10.24 -3.69 3.55
N ALA A 66 9.80 -2.86 2.62
CA ALA A 66 10.66 -2.29 1.61
C ALA A 66 10.39 -0.79 1.51
N ARG A 67 11.44 -0.03 1.38
CA ARG A 67 11.32 1.38 1.06
C ARG A 67 11.29 1.49 -0.46
N VAL A 68 10.22 2.08 -0.99
CA VAL A 68 9.96 2.11 -2.43
C VAL A 68 9.86 3.55 -2.90
N ARG A 69 10.60 3.87 -3.95
CA ARG A 69 10.50 5.16 -4.64
C ARG A 69 9.49 5.01 -5.77
N LEU A 70 8.39 5.74 -5.68
CA LEU A 70 7.30 5.66 -6.64
C LEU A 70 7.60 6.44 -7.91
N SER A 71 6.87 6.13 -8.97
CA SER A 71 6.98 6.81 -10.26
C SER A 71 6.65 8.30 -10.18
N ASN A 72 5.88 8.72 -9.18
CA ASN A 72 5.55 10.13 -8.95
C ASN A 72 6.57 10.89 -8.10
N GLY A 73 7.69 10.26 -7.73
CA GLY A 73 8.75 10.87 -6.94
C GLY A 73 8.64 10.68 -5.44
N TYR A 74 7.52 10.18 -4.93
CA TYR A 74 7.36 9.91 -3.50
C TYR A 74 8.12 8.65 -3.11
N GLU A 75 8.68 8.67 -1.91
CA GLU A 75 9.35 7.52 -1.31
C GLU A 75 8.56 7.07 -0.09
N VAL A 76 8.12 5.82 -0.09
CA VAL A 76 7.25 5.28 0.95
C VAL A 76 7.76 3.94 1.44
N THR A 77 7.40 3.61 2.69
CA THR A 77 7.66 2.28 3.26
C THR A 77 6.44 1.41 3.04
N SER A 78 6.63 0.26 2.41
CA SER A 78 5.56 -0.66 2.07
C SER A 78 5.80 -2.02 2.71
N TYR A 79 4.73 -2.68 3.14
CA TYR A 79 4.79 -4.01 3.73
C TYR A 79 4.82 -5.07 2.62
N ILE A 80 5.65 -6.08 2.80
CA ILE A 80 5.72 -7.24 1.90
C ILE A 80 4.88 -8.35 2.51
N PRO A 81 3.67 -8.63 1.99
CA PRO A 81 2.78 -9.64 2.58
C PRO A 81 3.22 -11.05 2.24
N GLY A 82 2.83 -11.99 3.08
CA GLY A 82 3.07 -13.42 2.88
C GLY A 82 4.38 -13.90 3.45
N ILE A 83 4.65 -15.18 3.29
CA ILE A 83 5.85 -15.84 3.80
C ILE A 83 6.93 -15.82 2.71
N GLY A 84 8.07 -15.20 3.03
CA GLY A 84 9.21 -15.15 2.12
C GLY A 84 8.97 -14.20 0.94
N HIS A 85 10.05 -13.76 0.33
CA HIS A 85 10.01 -12.91 -0.86
C HIS A 85 11.34 -13.01 -1.61
N ASN A 86 11.33 -12.55 -2.86
CA ASN A 86 12.52 -12.49 -3.70
C ASN A 86 12.96 -11.04 -3.97
N LEU A 87 12.48 -10.11 -3.21
CA LEU A 87 12.78 -8.69 -3.44
C LEU A 87 14.16 -8.33 -2.94
N GLN A 88 14.81 -7.45 -3.66
CA GLN A 88 16.12 -6.90 -3.35
C GLN A 88 16.16 -5.45 -3.81
N GLU A 89 17.26 -4.78 -3.52
CA GLU A 89 17.48 -3.41 -3.98
C GLU A 89 17.32 -3.34 -5.51
N HIS A 90 16.65 -2.30 -6.00
CA HIS A 90 16.35 -2.05 -7.41
C HIS A 90 15.26 -2.95 -8.03
N SER A 91 14.58 -3.78 -7.24
CA SER A 91 13.43 -4.52 -7.73
C SER A 91 12.26 -3.58 -8.03
N VAL A 92 11.61 -3.81 -9.17
CA VAL A 92 10.42 -3.04 -9.56
C VAL A 92 9.19 -3.70 -8.96
N VAL A 93 8.39 -2.91 -8.25
CA VAL A 93 7.21 -3.42 -7.53
C VAL A 93 6.00 -2.54 -7.81
N LEU A 94 4.83 -3.11 -7.57
CA LEU A 94 3.57 -2.39 -7.61
C LEU A 94 3.03 -2.31 -6.18
N ILE A 95 2.69 -1.10 -5.73
CA ILE A 95 2.16 -0.90 -4.38
C ILE A 95 0.71 -0.44 -4.41
N ARG A 96 -0.01 -0.77 -3.34
CA ARG A 96 -1.38 -0.34 -3.12
C ARG A 96 -1.51 0.29 -1.74
N GLY A 97 -2.60 0.99 -1.51
CA GLY A 97 -2.92 1.50 -0.19
C GLY A 97 -3.27 0.36 0.77
N GLY A 98 -3.23 0.66 2.03
CA GLY A 98 -3.52 -0.28 3.10
C GLY A 98 -2.46 -0.19 4.18
N ARG A 99 -2.90 0.21 5.36
CA ARG A 99 -2.01 0.40 6.50
C ARG A 99 -1.78 -0.91 7.24
N VAL A 100 -0.56 -1.09 7.75
CA VAL A 100 -0.25 -2.17 8.68
C VAL A 100 -0.33 -1.61 10.10
N LYS A 101 -1.28 -2.12 10.88
CA LYS A 101 -1.57 -1.61 12.22
C LYS A 101 -0.38 -1.78 13.17
N ASP A 102 0.37 -2.86 13.05
CA ASP A 102 1.51 -3.19 13.90
C ASP A 102 2.75 -2.34 13.60
N LEU A 103 2.82 -1.74 12.41
CA LEU A 103 4.03 -1.06 11.96
C LEU A 103 3.74 0.43 11.80
N PRO A 104 4.31 1.29 12.66
CA PRO A 104 4.10 2.73 12.53
C PRO A 104 4.72 3.26 11.23
N GLY A 105 3.98 4.11 10.54
CA GLY A 105 4.44 4.73 9.29
C GLY A 105 4.32 3.87 8.04
N VAL A 106 3.88 2.62 8.16
CA VAL A 106 3.67 1.74 7.00
C VAL A 106 2.21 1.83 6.56
N ARG A 107 1.96 2.54 5.47
CA ARG A 107 0.61 2.82 4.96
C ARG A 107 0.32 2.16 3.61
N TYR A 108 1.22 1.30 3.15
CA TYR A 108 1.13 0.70 1.83
C TYR A 108 1.51 -0.76 1.88
N HIS A 109 1.06 -1.52 0.89
CA HIS A 109 1.41 -2.93 0.71
C HIS A 109 1.97 -3.14 -0.69
N ILE A 110 2.94 -4.03 -0.82
CA ILE A 110 3.42 -4.50 -2.12
C ILE A 110 2.49 -5.59 -2.61
N ILE A 111 2.10 -5.53 -3.89
CA ILE A 111 1.23 -6.53 -4.51
C ILE A 111 2.09 -7.71 -4.96
N ARG A 112 1.78 -8.89 -4.43
CA ARG A 112 2.51 -10.12 -4.77
C ARG A 112 2.07 -10.64 -6.14
N GLY A 113 3.03 -11.23 -6.86
CA GLY A 113 2.76 -11.85 -8.16
C GLY A 113 2.76 -10.88 -9.34
N THR A 114 3.21 -9.63 -9.13
CA THR A 114 3.30 -8.62 -10.20
C THR A 114 4.73 -8.11 -10.34
N LEU A 115 5.09 -7.70 -11.57
CA LEU A 115 6.41 -7.13 -11.86
C LEU A 115 7.52 -8.05 -11.33
N ASP A 116 8.45 -7.53 -10.53
CA ASP A 116 9.56 -8.30 -9.99
C ASP A 116 9.23 -9.08 -8.71
N THR A 117 8.01 -8.95 -8.21
CA THR A 117 7.58 -9.63 -6.98
C THR A 117 6.96 -10.98 -7.31
N ALA A 118 7.59 -12.06 -6.86
CA ALA A 118 7.03 -13.41 -7.00
C ALA A 118 5.85 -13.61 -6.06
N GLY A 119 4.92 -14.48 -6.44
CA GLY A 119 3.84 -14.88 -5.55
C GLY A 119 4.35 -15.72 -4.38
N VAL A 120 3.51 -15.91 -3.38
CA VAL A 120 3.86 -16.74 -2.22
C VAL A 120 3.88 -18.21 -2.65
N LYS A 121 5.00 -18.88 -2.41
CA LYS A 121 5.21 -20.28 -2.79
C LYS A 121 4.30 -21.19 -1.96
N ASP A 122 3.71 -22.18 -2.62
CA ASP A 122 2.88 -23.23 -2.00
C ASP A 122 1.66 -22.70 -1.23
N ARG A 123 1.21 -21.51 -1.59
CA ARG A 123 0.02 -20.91 -0.98
C ARG A 123 -1.25 -21.47 -1.63
N MET A 124 -2.15 -22.01 -0.82
CA MET A 124 -3.41 -22.61 -1.30
C MET A 124 -4.65 -21.78 -0.98
N GLN A 125 -4.65 -21.09 0.15
CA GLN A 125 -5.79 -20.25 0.56
C GLN A 125 -5.55 -18.80 0.19
N ALA A 126 -6.61 -18.11 -0.29
CA ALA A 126 -6.57 -16.70 -0.67
C ALA A 126 -5.43 -16.41 -1.66
N ARG A 127 -5.29 -17.25 -2.66
CA ARG A 127 -4.18 -17.17 -3.64
C ARG A 127 -4.14 -15.82 -4.37
N SER A 128 -5.28 -15.25 -4.66
CA SER A 128 -5.34 -13.96 -5.36
C SER A 128 -4.73 -12.81 -4.58
N LYS A 129 -4.78 -12.87 -3.24
CA LYS A 129 -4.21 -11.84 -2.39
C LYS A 129 -2.68 -11.92 -2.29
N TYR A 130 -2.12 -13.10 -2.57
CA TYR A 130 -0.68 -13.36 -2.40
C TYR A 130 0.00 -13.74 -3.72
N GLY A 131 -0.69 -13.56 -4.83
CA GLY A 131 -0.11 -13.77 -6.14
C GLY A 131 0.20 -15.20 -6.50
N ALA A 132 -0.42 -16.17 -5.83
CA ALA A 132 -0.20 -17.58 -6.11
C ALA A 132 -1.07 -18.05 -7.29
N LYS A 133 -0.46 -18.80 -8.20
CA LYS A 133 -1.15 -19.34 -9.37
C LYS A 133 -1.99 -20.56 -8.97
N ARG A 134 -3.03 -20.82 -9.78
CA ARG A 134 -3.85 -22.01 -9.60
C ARG A 134 -3.00 -23.27 -9.76
N PRO A 135 -3.07 -24.23 -8.81
CA PRO A 135 -2.32 -25.48 -8.98
C PRO A 135 -2.79 -26.24 -10.21
N LYS A 136 -1.85 -26.78 -10.95
CA LYS A 136 -2.14 -27.66 -12.08
C LYS A 136 -2.52 -29.04 -11.54
N LYS A 137 -3.57 -29.63 -12.10
CA LYS A 137 -3.93 -31.03 -11.80
C LYS A 137 -3.04 -31.98 -12.61
#